data_13bb98ef04f4ca51808834b905e00a2a
#
_entry.id   13bb98ef04f4ca51808834b905e00a2a
#
_cell.length_a   1.000
_cell.length_b   1.000
_cell.length_c   1.000
_cell.angle_alpha   90.00
_cell.angle_beta   90.00
_cell.angle_gamma   90.00
#
_symmetry.space_group_name_H-M   'P 1'
#
loop_
_entity.id
_entity.type
_entity.pdbx_description
1 polymer ?
#
loop_
_entity_poly.entity_id
_entity_poly.type
_entity_poly.pdbx_seq_one_letter_code
_entity_poly.pdbx_strand_id
1 'polypeptide(L)'
;MFFGGFECDFQEAEFIVIGVPFDKTSTFKSGAKFAPNSIRKAAYNIETYSFRTNIDVDDLKIYDAGNLTTLSTVESMINGLSATISEIIKLNKIPVVIGGEHTLTYGIVKALKNCGIIIFDAHLDLRDEYPLNIKFSHATVTRRISELISCKKILCLGTRAVCK
;
A
#
# COMPACT_ATOMS: atom_id res chain seq x y z
N MET A 1 -14.39 -12.81 -0.20
CA MET A 1 -14.95 -11.59 0.43
C MET A 1 -14.33 -10.41 -0.30
N PHE A 2 -15.14 -9.64 -0.99
CA PHE A 2 -14.73 -8.46 -1.76
C PHE A 2 -14.77 -7.21 -0.86
N PHE A 3 -13.96 -6.22 -1.18
CA PHE A 3 -13.94 -4.95 -0.47
C PHE A 3 -15.31 -4.26 -0.59
N GLY A 4 -15.96 -3.95 0.55
CA GLY A 4 -17.25 -3.25 0.58
C GLY A 4 -18.44 -3.97 -0.08
N GLY A 5 -18.26 -5.19 -0.58
CA GLY A 5 -19.31 -5.89 -1.33
C GLY A 5 -19.48 -5.45 -2.77
N PHE A 6 -18.61 -4.57 -3.27
CA PHE A 6 -18.66 -4.09 -4.66
C PHE A 6 -18.32 -5.21 -5.63
N GLU A 7 -19.17 -5.39 -6.63
CA GLU A 7 -19.02 -6.36 -7.71
C GLU A 7 -19.00 -5.61 -9.04
N CYS A 8 -17.82 -5.41 -9.59
CA CYS A 8 -17.63 -4.87 -10.93
C CYS A 8 -16.72 -5.84 -11.70
N ASP A 9 -17.00 -6.05 -12.97
CA ASP A 9 -16.13 -6.86 -13.80
C ASP A 9 -14.76 -6.21 -13.97
N PHE A 10 -13.68 -7.01 -13.96
CA PHE A 10 -12.32 -6.50 -14.11
C PHE A 10 -12.14 -5.61 -15.33
N GLN A 11 -12.80 -5.93 -16.45
CA GLN A 11 -12.70 -5.15 -17.68
C GLN A 11 -13.26 -3.74 -17.53
N GLU A 12 -14.35 -3.59 -16.80
CA GLU A 12 -15.04 -2.31 -16.58
C GLU A 12 -14.47 -1.51 -15.41
N ALA A 13 -13.72 -2.16 -14.51
CA ALA A 13 -13.19 -1.53 -13.32
C ALA A 13 -12.22 -0.39 -13.63
N GLU A 14 -12.35 0.70 -12.89
CA GLU A 14 -11.41 1.82 -12.86
C GLU A 14 -10.40 1.66 -11.71
N PHE A 15 -10.86 1.13 -10.58
CA PHE A 15 -10.06 0.92 -9.38
C PHE A 15 -9.86 -0.57 -9.13
N ILE A 16 -8.62 -0.97 -8.88
CA ILE A 16 -8.26 -2.36 -8.56
C ILE A 16 -7.75 -2.42 -7.12
N VAL A 17 -8.52 -3.06 -6.24
CA VAL A 17 -8.14 -3.27 -4.84
C VAL A 17 -7.28 -4.52 -4.73
N ILE A 18 -6.13 -4.41 -4.05
CA ILE A 18 -5.19 -5.51 -3.81
C ILE A 18 -4.81 -5.52 -2.33
N GLY A 19 -4.95 -6.68 -1.68
CA GLY A 19 -4.43 -6.90 -0.35
C GLY A 19 -2.97 -7.37 -0.38
N VAL A 20 -2.15 -6.86 0.55
CA VAL A 20 -0.76 -7.30 0.74
C VAL A 20 -0.57 -7.71 2.21
N PRO A 21 -0.93 -8.96 2.58
CA PRO A 21 -0.85 -9.45 3.96
C PRO A 21 0.59 -9.75 4.39
N PHE A 22 1.40 -8.71 4.57
CA PHE A 22 2.82 -8.81 4.89
C PHE A 22 3.17 -8.02 6.16
N ASP A 23 3.93 -8.63 7.10
CA ASP A 23 4.38 -8.00 8.35
C ASP A 23 5.69 -8.57 8.89
N LYS A 24 6.59 -9.02 8.00
CA LYS A 24 7.82 -9.74 8.38
C LYS A 24 8.91 -8.86 8.97
N THR A 25 8.84 -7.54 8.81
CA THR A 25 9.82 -6.61 9.37
C THR A 25 9.29 -5.81 10.56
N SER A 26 8.07 -6.06 10.98
CA SER A 26 7.46 -5.43 12.17
C SER A 26 8.27 -5.76 13.43
N THR A 27 8.63 -4.74 14.24
CA THR A 27 9.54 -4.91 15.36
C THR A 27 8.88 -4.96 16.73
N PHE A 28 7.65 -4.50 16.88
CA PHE A 28 6.95 -4.51 18.16
C PHE A 28 5.94 -5.66 18.25
N LYS A 29 4.94 -5.67 17.39
CA LYS A 29 3.91 -6.73 17.34
C LYS A 29 3.64 -7.11 15.89
N SER A 30 3.58 -8.40 15.60
CA SER A 30 3.03 -8.91 14.36
C SER A 30 1.51 -8.79 14.37
N GLY A 31 0.88 -8.84 13.18
CA GLY A 31 -0.59 -8.80 13.03
C GLY A 31 -1.04 -7.86 11.92
N ALA A 32 -0.19 -6.94 11.46
CA ALA A 32 -0.51 -6.06 10.33
C ALA A 32 -0.90 -6.84 9.06
N LYS A 33 -0.36 -8.04 8.87
CA LYS A 33 -0.76 -8.94 7.77
C LYS A 33 -2.24 -9.31 7.73
N PHE A 34 -2.96 -9.19 8.83
CA PHE A 34 -4.39 -9.46 8.87
C PHE A 34 -5.25 -8.28 8.40
N ALA A 35 -4.64 -7.08 8.29
CA ALA A 35 -5.35 -5.86 7.94
C ALA A 35 -6.13 -5.94 6.62
N PRO A 36 -5.61 -6.49 5.50
CA PRO A 36 -6.37 -6.55 4.26
C PRO A 36 -7.72 -7.25 4.40
N ASN A 37 -7.75 -8.39 5.08
CA ASN A 37 -9.00 -9.13 5.29
C ASN A 37 -9.89 -8.49 6.35
N SER A 38 -9.31 -7.92 7.41
CA SER A 38 -10.06 -7.24 8.46
C SER A 38 -10.74 -5.97 7.93
N ILE A 39 -10.05 -5.21 7.07
CA ILE A 39 -10.59 -4.01 6.43
C ILE A 39 -11.73 -4.40 5.46
N ARG A 40 -11.56 -5.44 4.65
CA ARG A 40 -12.64 -5.94 3.79
C ARG A 40 -13.88 -6.30 4.59
N LYS A 41 -13.69 -7.03 5.70
CA LYS A 41 -14.79 -7.40 6.59
C LYS A 41 -15.49 -6.18 7.21
N ALA A 42 -14.71 -5.18 7.63
CA ALA A 42 -15.26 -3.96 8.21
C ALA A 42 -16.02 -3.13 7.17
N ALA A 43 -15.53 -3.08 5.93
CA ALA A 43 -16.11 -2.31 4.84
C ALA A 43 -17.56 -2.72 4.48
N TYR A 44 -17.98 -3.95 4.82
CA TYR A 44 -19.38 -4.37 4.65
C TYR A 44 -20.36 -3.72 5.65
N ASN A 45 -19.86 -3.06 6.68
CA ASN A 45 -20.68 -2.54 7.78
C ASN A 45 -20.54 -1.03 7.94
N ILE A 46 -20.08 -0.33 6.92
CA ILE A 46 -19.96 1.14 6.92
C ILE A 46 -20.82 1.74 5.83
N GLU A 47 -21.24 2.98 6.05
CA GLU A 47 -21.95 3.77 5.05
C GLU A 47 -21.01 4.14 3.89
N THR A 48 -21.54 4.15 2.68
CA THR A 48 -20.77 4.34 1.45
C THR A 48 -20.72 5.79 0.97
N TYR A 49 -21.68 6.62 1.41
CA TYR A 49 -21.82 7.99 0.96
C TYR A 49 -20.96 8.98 1.73
N SER A 50 -20.24 9.82 1.01
CA SER A 50 -19.42 10.90 1.55
C SER A 50 -20.06 12.26 1.35
N PHE A 51 -20.59 12.87 2.40
CA PHE A 51 -21.11 14.25 2.36
C PHE A 51 -20.09 15.28 1.91
N ARG A 52 -18.82 15.06 2.22
CA ARG A 52 -17.76 16.01 1.88
C ARG A 52 -17.47 16.11 0.40
N THR A 53 -17.54 14.97 -0.29
CA THR A 53 -17.23 14.87 -1.72
C THR A 53 -18.48 14.73 -2.58
N ASN A 54 -19.64 14.47 -1.96
CA ASN A 54 -20.89 14.14 -2.64
C ASN A 54 -20.74 12.94 -3.59
N ILE A 55 -19.97 11.93 -3.13
CA ILE A 55 -19.72 10.70 -3.89
C ILE A 55 -20.25 9.53 -3.05
N ASP A 56 -20.96 8.64 -3.68
CA ASP A 56 -21.25 7.31 -3.15
C ASP A 56 -20.22 6.32 -3.69
N VAL A 57 -19.63 5.52 -2.80
CA VAL A 57 -18.64 4.52 -3.22
C VAL A 57 -19.30 3.42 -4.05
N ASP A 58 -20.60 3.17 -3.88
CA ASP A 58 -21.37 2.22 -4.68
C ASP A 58 -21.46 2.61 -6.17
N ASP A 59 -21.26 3.90 -6.50
CA ASP A 59 -21.22 4.38 -7.87
C ASP A 59 -19.85 4.18 -8.55
N LEU A 60 -18.82 3.75 -7.79
CA LEU A 60 -17.47 3.59 -8.31
C LEU A 60 -17.27 2.18 -8.89
N LYS A 61 -16.58 2.12 -10.01
CA LYS A 61 -16.20 0.86 -10.67
C LYS A 61 -14.98 0.23 -10.00
N ILE A 62 -15.20 -0.52 -8.92
CA ILE A 62 -14.17 -1.15 -8.10
C ILE A 62 -14.16 -2.66 -8.33
N TYR A 63 -12.99 -3.21 -8.63
CA TYR A 63 -12.73 -4.65 -8.65
C TYR A 63 -11.75 -5.03 -7.54
N ASP A 64 -12.08 -6.03 -6.73
CA ASP A 64 -11.19 -6.56 -5.71
C ASP A 64 -10.45 -7.80 -6.24
N ALA A 65 -9.17 -7.64 -6.51
CA ALA A 65 -8.28 -8.70 -7.01
C ALA A 65 -7.82 -9.68 -5.91
N GLY A 66 -8.33 -9.54 -4.68
CA GLY A 66 -7.91 -10.39 -3.57
C GLY A 66 -6.55 -10.02 -3.00
N ASN A 67 -5.85 -11.01 -2.46
CA ASN A 67 -4.55 -10.82 -1.82
C ASN A 67 -3.41 -11.32 -2.69
N LEU A 68 -2.30 -10.57 -2.67
CA LEU A 68 -1.03 -11.01 -3.22
C LEU A 68 -0.55 -12.27 -2.48
N THR A 69 -0.06 -13.27 -3.20
CA THR A 69 0.38 -14.56 -2.66
C THR A 69 1.90 -14.68 -2.53
N THR A 70 2.67 -13.88 -3.26
CA THR A 70 4.15 -13.91 -3.31
C THR A 70 4.78 -13.18 -2.13
N LEU A 71 4.66 -13.74 -0.91
CA LEU A 71 4.98 -13.07 0.35
C LEU A 71 6.03 -13.82 1.20
N SER A 72 6.82 -14.72 0.61
CA SER A 72 7.78 -15.55 1.36
C SER A 72 8.96 -14.76 1.94
N THR A 73 9.39 -13.71 1.26
CA THR A 73 10.47 -12.80 1.69
C THR A 73 10.09 -11.34 1.40
N VAL A 74 10.83 -10.38 1.98
CA VAL A 74 10.70 -8.95 1.63
C VAL A 74 10.90 -8.74 0.13
N GLU A 75 11.93 -9.37 -0.43
CA GLU A 75 12.25 -9.25 -1.86
C GLU A 75 11.14 -9.82 -2.75
N SER A 76 10.63 -11.02 -2.44
CA SER A 76 9.53 -11.62 -3.21
C SER A 76 8.25 -10.78 -3.14
N MET A 77 7.93 -10.20 -1.98
CA MET A 77 6.82 -9.29 -1.82
C MET A 77 7.00 -8.02 -2.67
N ILE A 78 8.16 -7.36 -2.59
CA ILE A 78 8.47 -6.16 -3.37
C ILE A 78 8.34 -6.44 -4.88
N ASN A 79 8.95 -7.53 -5.36
CA ASN A 79 8.96 -7.86 -6.78
C ASN A 79 7.56 -8.27 -7.27
N GLY A 80 6.84 -9.08 -6.52
CA GLY A 80 5.47 -9.49 -6.84
C GLY A 80 4.52 -8.31 -6.87
N LEU A 81 4.57 -7.44 -5.84
CA LEU A 81 3.74 -6.24 -5.80
C LEU A 81 4.07 -5.28 -6.95
N SER A 82 5.37 -5.04 -7.20
CA SER A 82 5.80 -4.17 -8.30
C SER A 82 5.34 -4.67 -9.67
N ALA A 83 5.40 -5.98 -9.92
CA ALA A 83 4.89 -6.57 -11.16
C ALA A 83 3.37 -6.37 -11.28
N THR A 84 2.62 -6.69 -10.22
CA THR A 84 1.15 -6.53 -10.19
C THR A 84 0.73 -5.08 -10.44
N ILE A 85 1.35 -4.12 -9.75
CA ILE A 85 1.06 -2.69 -9.95
C ILE A 85 1.38 -2.27 -11.39
N SER A 86 2.51 -2.71 -11.94
CA SER A 86 2.89 -2.39 -13.33
C SER A 86 1.85 -2.88 -14.34
N GLU A 87 1.30 -4.08 -14.17
CA GLU A 87 0.25 -4.61 -15.05
C GLU A 87 -1.06 -3.80 -14.95
N ILE A 88 -1.47 -3.44 -13.75
CA ILE A 88 -2.68 -2.61 -13.54
C ILE A 88 -2.54 -1.26 -14.23
N ILE A 89 -1.39 -0.60 -14.10
CA ILE A 89 -1.14 0.71 -14.71
C ILE A 89 -1.09 0.62 -16.24
N LYS A 90 -0.51 -0.44 -16.80
CA LYS A 90 -0.54 -0.68 -18.27
C LYS A 90 -1.97 -0.76 -18.82
N LEU A 91 -2.92 -1.21 -18.02
CA LEU A 91 -4.33 -1.26 -18.35
C LEU A 91 -5.08 0.06 -18.10
N ASN A 92 -4.36 1.15 -17.76
CA ASN A 92 -4.92 2.45 -17.39
C ASN A 92 -5.90 2.40 -16.21
N LYS A 93 -5.68 1.46 -15.28
CA LYS A 93 -6.48 1.32 -14.05
C LYS A 93 -5.72 1.86 -12.85
N ILE A 94 -6.44 2.24 -11.81
CA ILE A 94 -5.89 2.82 -10.58
C ILE A 94 -5.73 1.73 -9.52
N PRO A 95 -4.50 1.38 -9.09
CA PRO A 95 -4.31 0.44 -8.02
C PRO A 95 -4.62 1.07 -6.65
N VAL A 96 -5.38 0.34 -5.82
CA VAL A 96 -5.65 0.65 -4.41
C VAL A 96 -5.09 -0.49 -3.58
N VAL A 97 -4.02 -0.23 -2.82
CA VAL A 97 -3.33 -1.28 -2.06
C VAL A 97 -3.68 -1.21 -0.59
N ILE A 98 -4.23 -2.30 -0.05
CA ILE A 98 -4.48 -2.44 1.38
C ILE A 98 -3.34 -3.28 1.97
N GLY A 99 -2.47 -2.64 2.72
CA GLY A 99 -1.29 -3.28 3.30
C GLY A 99 -1.54 -3.90 4.65
N GLY A 100 -0.55 -4.56 4.99
CA GLY A 100 0.24 -4.91 6.10
C GLY A 100 1.15 -3.77 6.58
N GLU A 101 2.44 -4.04 6.60
CA GLU A 101 3.42 -3.05 7.08
C GLU A 101 3.89 -2.09 5.97
N HIS A 102 4.48 -0.96 6.36
CA HIS A 102 4.85 0.13 5.44
C HIS A 102 5.88 -0.25 4.35
N THR A 103 6.68 -1.29 4.55
CA THR A 103 7.71 -1.78 3.60
C THR A 103 7.15 -2.01 2.19
N LEU A 104 5.87 -2.38 2.07
CA LEU A 104 5.22 -2.64 0.79
C LEU A 104 5.20 -1.42 -0.16
N THR A 105 5.21 -0.19 0.39
CA THR A 105 5.18 1.05 -0.40
C THR A 105 6.37 1.16 -1.35
N TYR A 106 7.53 0.60 -0.97
CA TYR A 106 8.68 0.52 -1.87
C TYR A 106 8.36 -0.26 -3.17
N GLY A 107 7.64 -1.36 -3.07
CA GLY A 107 7.22 -2.15 -4.24
C GLY A 107 6.30 -1.37 -5.19
N ILE A 108 5.41 -0.54 -4.63
CA ILE A 108 4.51 0.32 -5.42
C ILE A 108 5.32 1.39 -6.16
N VAL A 109 6.18 2.11 -5.44
CA VAL A 109 6.99 3.20 -6.03
C VAL A 109 7.97 2.65 -7.08
N LYS A 110 8.52 1.45 -6.87
CA LYS A 110 9.37 0.75 -7.85
C LYS A 110 8.64 0.52 -9.17
N ALA A 111 7.34 0.24 -9.16
CA ALA A 111 6.53 0.08 -10.37
C ALA A 111 6.31 1.40 -11.10
N LEU A 112 6.10 2.49 -10.35
CA LEU A 112 5.74 3.82 -10.89
C LEU A 112 6.92 4.58 -11.51
N LYS A 113 8.15 4.32 -11.09
CA LYS A 113 9.44 4.86 -11.57
C LYS A 113 9.59 6.38 -11.59
N ASN A 114 8.60 7.15 -11.97
CA ASN A 114 8.67 8.61 -12.09
C ASN A 114 7.43 9.28 -11.49
N CYS A 115 7.26 9.14 -10.19
CA CYS A 115 6.15 9.75 -9.44
C CYS A 115 6.68 10.68 -8.35
N GLY A 116 5.82 11.56 -7.84
CA GLY A 116 5.93 12.14 -6.51
C GLY A 116 5.07 11.35 -5.54
N ILE A 117 5.42 11.36 -4.27
CA ILE A 117 4.62 10.70 -3.23
C ILE A 117 4.28 11.65 -2.09
N ILE A 118 3.11 11.44 -1.51
CA ILE A 118 2.68 12.07 -0.26
C ILE A 118 2.48 10.96 0.76
N ILE A 119 3.16 11.07 1.90
CA ILE A 119 3.11 10.10 3.00
C ILE A 119 2.46 10.78 4.20
N PHE A 120 1.37 10.22 4.71
CA PHE A 120 0.75 10.65 5.95
C PHE A 120 1.18 9.72 7.07
N ASP A 121 2.23 10.10 7.81
CA ASP A 121 2.82 9.27 8.87
C ASP A 121 3.37 10.11 10.02
N ALA A 122 3.33 9.53 11.22
CA ALA A 122 3.99 10.09 12.41
C ALA A 122 5.52 10.01 12.32
N HIS A 123 6.04 9.05 11.56
CA HIS A 123 7.47 8.76 11.41
C HIS A 123 7.97 9.19 10.04
N LEU A 124 9.28 9.40 9.93
CA LEU A 124 9.94 9.68 8.65
C LEU A 124 10.37 8.41 7.91
N ASP A 125 10.60 7.31 8.63
CA ASP A 125 11.10 6.02 8.11
C ASP A 125 12.34 6.16 7.22
N LEU A 126 13.28 7.03 7.68
CA LEU A 126 14.52 7.39 6.97
C LEU A 126 15.76 6.68 7.51
N ARG A 127 15.61 5.68 8.38
CA ARG A 127 16.76 4.91 8.87
C ARG A 127 17.44 4.21 7.71
N ASP A 128 18.77 4.08 7.79
CA ASP A 128 19.50 3.33 6.77
C ASP A 128 19.28 1.83 6.90
N GLU A 129 19.31 1.34 8.12
CA GLU A 129 19.04 -0.06 8.47
C GLU A 129 18.22 -0.14 9.77
N TYR A 130 17.21 -1.01 9.78
CA TYR A 130 16.41 -1.27 10.99
C TYR A 130 15.47 -2.48 10.79
N PRO A 131 15.38 -3.42 11.79
CA PRO A 131 16.37 -3.62 12.84
C PRO A 131 17.77 -3.89 12.28
N LEU A 132 18.76 -4.10 13.17
CA LEU A 132 20.17 -4.20 12.81
C LEU A 132 20.42 -5.01 11.52
N ASN A 133 21.17 -4.44 10.56
CA ASN A 133 21.52 -5.03 9.26
C ASN A 133 20.34 -5.26 8.28
N ILE A 134 19.14 -4.76 8.57
CA ILE A 134 18.00 -4.88 7.64
C ILE A 134 17.79 -3.56 6.89
N LYS A 135 18.08 -3.58 5.58
CA LYS A 135 17.95 -2.41 4.71
C LYS A 135 16.51 -2.14 4.25
N PHE A 136 15.69 -3.18 4.14
CA PHE A 136 14.30 -3.06 3.70
C PHE A 136 13.36 -3.44 4.84
N SER A 137 12.79 -2.44 5.50
CA SER A 137 11.82 -2.59 6.58
C SER A 137 10.84 -1.42 6.61
N HIS A 138 9.83 -1.54 7.47
CA HIS A 138 8.86 -0.46 7.72
C HIS A 138 9.52 0.85 8.15
N ALA A 139 10.66 0.82 8.85
CA ALA A 139 11.36 2.02 9.37
C ALA A 139 12.42 2.59 8.41
N THR A 140 12.64 1.96 7.26
CA THR A 140 13.63 2.36 6.25
C THR A 140 13.00 2.68 4.90
N VAL A 141 11.70 2.48 4.76
CA VAL A 141 10.99 2.52 3.48
C VAL A 141 11.14 3.86 2.76
N THR A 142 10.98 4.98 3.47
CA THR A 142 11.12 6.32 2.87
C THR A 142 12.55 6.59 2.41
N ARG A 143 13.56 6.10 3.15
CA ARG A 143 14.96 6.16 2.73
C ARG A 143 15.16 5.39 1.42
N ARG A 144 14.70 4.16 1.35
CA ARG A 144 14.82 3.34 0.11
C ARG A 144 14.08 3.98 -1.06
N ILE A 145 12.90 4.56 -0.81
CA ILE A 145 12.15 5.29 -1.85
C ILE A 145 12.92 6.51 -2.34
N SER A 146 13.57 7.27 -1.45
CA SER A 146 14.35 8.45 -1.83
C SER A 146 15.54 8.14 -2.75
N GLU A 147 16.03 6.92 -2.71
CA GLU A 147 17.08 6.41 -3.61
C GLU A 147 16.52 6.06 -5.01
N LEU A 148 15.21 5.81 -5.14
CA LEU A 148 14.55 5.54 -6.42
C LEU A 148 14.11 6.81 -7.15
N ILE A 149 13.46 7.75 -6.42
CA ILE A 149 12.73 8.87 -7.05
C ILE A 149 13.24 10.27 -6.67
N SER A 150 14.31 10.40 -5.95
CA SER A 150 14.81 11.64 -5.33
C SER A 150 13.95 12.14 -4.16
N CYS A 151 14.62 12.61 -3.10
CA CYS A 151 13.96 13.16 -1.90
C CYS A 151 13.09 14.39 -2.19
N LYS A 152 13.38 15.15 -3.26
CA LYS A 152 12.58 16.32 -3.69
C LYS A 152 11.16 15.96 -4.15
N LYS A 153 10.91 14.69 -4.40
CA LYS A 153 9.60 14.17 -4.83
C LYS A 153 8.82 13.52 -3.68
N ILE A 154 9.29 13.65 -2.44
CA ILE A 154 8.67 13.03 -1.27
C ILE A 154 8.18 14.12 -0.32
N LEU A 155 6.89 14.11 0.00
CA LEU A 155 6.28 14.97 0.99
C LEU A 155 5.77 14.12 2.15
N CYS A 156 6.33 14.29 3.35
CA CYS A 156 5.85 13.64 4.57
C CYS A 156 5.02 14.62 5.39
N LEU A 157 3.80 14.26 5.72
CA LEU A 157 2.86 15.05 6.50
C LEU A 157 2.51 14.33 7.81
N GLY A 158 2.42 15.09 8.92
CA GLY A 158 2.07 14.55 10.23
C GLY A 158 3.24 14.03 11.05
N THR A 159 4.48 14.27 10.62
CA THR A 159 5.69 13.84 11.33
C THR A 159 5.75 14.43 12.73
N ARG A 160 5.87 13.58 13.75
CA ARG A 160 5.95 13.95 15.17
C ARG A 160 6.74 12.98 16.04
N ALA A 161 7.11 11.82 15.49
CA ALA A 161 7.94 10.83 16.14
C ALA A 161 9.28 10.71 15.39
N VAL A 162 10.33 11.31 15.98
CA VAL A 162 11.67 11.37 15.39
C VAL A 162 12.70 10.81 16.36
N CYS A 163 13.78 10.25 15.83
CA CYS A 163 14.98 9.90 16.60
C CYS A 163 16.16 10.74 16.12
N LYS A 164 17.19 10.86 17.01
CA LYS A 164 18.46 11.49 16.67
C LYS A 164 19.23 10.63 15.67
#